data_2d06fb7ca97df1139d66775a2874613d
#
_entry.id   2d06fb7ca97df1139d66775a2874613d
#
_cell.length_a   1.000
_cell.length_b   1.000
_cell.length_c   1.000
_cell.angle_alpha   90.00
_cell.angle_beta   90.00
_cell.angle_gamma   90.00
#
_symmetry.space_group_name_H-M   'P 1'
#
loop_
_entity.id
_entity.type
_entity.pdbx_description
1 polymer ?
#
loop_
_entity_poly.entity_id
_entity_poly.type
_entity_poly.pdbx_seq_one_letter_code
_entity_poly.pdbx_strand_id
1 'polypeptide(L)'
;MTTNGQAEAPVGGCVNLSGPAVNALLTLVDCGSPQHTYRIVQRVNVPQECGDIDRSYYHNSQATGQYTACLDLAWDASACISLAQPVAKVSCTDPNAPRKIKPTKIVLDSTTLDSCPDGGYPHPVRKFTVCTETQD
;
A
#
# COMPACT_ATOMS: atom_id res chain seq x y z
N MET A 1 9.05 8.41 15.06
CA MET A 1 8.61 7.00 15.09
C MET A 1 7.99 6.69 16.44
N THR A 2 6.94 5.90 16.49
CA THR A 2 6.24 5.55 17.72
C THR A 2 6.26 4.05 17.96
N THR A 3 6.22 3.63 19.23
CA THR A 3 6.06 2.21 19.61
C THR A 3 4.59 1.82 19.75
N ASN A 4 3.67 2.79 19.75
CA ASN A 4 2.25 2.48 19.76
C ASN A 4 1.86 1.68 18.53
N GLY A 5 1.03 0.65 18.69
CA GLY A 5 0.58 -0.18 17.59
C GLY A 5 1.59 -1.21 17.10
N GLN A 6 2.69 -1.42 17.81
CA GLN A 6 3.75 -2.34 17.36
C GLN A 6 3.25 -3.77 17.17
N ALA A 7 2.30 -4.22 17.98
CA ALA A 7 1.75 -5.57 17.85
C ALA A 7 0.74 -5.68 16.69
N GLU A 8 0.01 -4.61 16.40
CA GLU A 8 -1.05 -4.60 15.39
C GLU A 8 -0.53 -4.24 14.02
N ALA A 9 0.49 -3.37 13.97
CA ALA A 9 1.03 -2.80 12.74
C ALA A 9 2.56 -2.77 12.77
N PRO A 10 3.23 -3.92 12.88
CA PRO A 10 4.69 -3.96 12.93
C PRO A 10 5.28 -3.53 11.58
N VAL A 11 6.37 -2.75 11.62
CA VAL A 11 7.08 -2.36 10.40
C VAL A 11 7.58 -3.63 9.69
N GLY A 12 7.34 -3.69 8.38
CA GLY A 12 7.62 -4.87 7.58
C GLY A 12 6.44 -5.84 7.47
N GLY A 13 5.37 -5.60 8.25
CA GLY A 13 4.19 -6.45 8.23
C GLY A 13 3.39 -6.33 6.94
N CYS A 14 2.74 -7.44 6.55
CA CYS A 14 1.86 -7.49 5.39
C CYS A 14 0.43 -7.40 5.87
N VAL A 15 -0.37 -6.54 5.26
CA VAL A 15 -1.71 -6.24 5.75
C VAL A 15 -2.73 -6.13 4.64
N ASN A 16 -3.99 -6.19 5.04
CA ASN A 16 -5.15 -5.88 4.23
C ASN A 16 -5.96 -4.79 4.92
N LEU A 17 -6.51 -3.86 4.14
CA LEU A 17 -7.48 -2.89 4.65
C LEU A 17 -8.85 -3.26 4.11
N SER A 18 -9.84 -3.35 4.99
CA SER A 18 -11.22 -3.64 4.64
C SER A 18 -12.16 -2.58 5.17
N GLY A 19 -13.40 -2.57 4.68
CA GLY A 19 -14.41 -1.60 5.08
C GLY A 19 -14.27 -0.25 4.37
N PRO A 20 -15.12 0.72 4.72
CA PRO A 20 -15.10 2.05 4.09
C PRO A 20 -13.84 2.83 4.47
N ALA A 21 -13.45 3.76 3.59
CA ALA A 21 -12.21 4.55 3.79
C ALA A 21 -12.21 5.31 5.12
N VAL A 22 -13.37 5.78 5.56
CA VAL A 22 -13.48 6.55 6.80
C VAL A 22 -13.46 5.68 8.06
N ASN A 23 -13.57 4.36 7.91
CA ASN A 23 -13.61 3.44 9.03
C ASN A 23 -12.98 2.10 8.64
N ALA A 24 -11.80 2.17 8.00
CA ALA A 24 -11.10 0.99 7.52
C ALA A 24 -10.57 0.15 8.67
N LEU A 25 -10.50 -1.16 8.45
CA LEU A 25 -9.94 -2.12 9.38
C LEU A 25 -8.64 -2.67 8.83
N LEU A 26 -7.56 -2.50 9.57
CA LEU A 26 -6.25 -3.04 9.21
C LEU A 26 -6.08 -4.42 9.84
N THR A 27 -5.77 -5.40 9.00
CA THR A 27 -5.61 -6.80 9.43
C THR A 27 -4.26 -7.32 8.97
N LEU A 28 -3.47 -7.89 9.90
CA LEU A 28 -2.23 -8.58 9.54
C LEU A 28 -2.55 -9.86 8.78
N VAL A 29 -1.84 -10.09 7.69
CA VAL A 29 -2.00 -11.29 6.86
C VAL A 29 -0.62 -11.84 6.49
N ASP A 30 -0.57 -13.09 6.04
CA ASP A 30 0.68 -13.65 5.51
C ASP A 30 1.08 -12.92 4.23
N CYS A 31 2.37 -12.66 4.08
CA CYS A 31 2.88 -11.96 2.90
C CYS A 31 2.65 -12.74 1.61
N GLY A 32 2.49 -14.06 1.69
CA GLY A 32 2.13 -14.90 0.54
C GLY A 32 0.62 -15.02 0.30
N SER A 33 -0.20 -14.38 1.13
CA SER A 33 -1.66 -14.45 1.02
C SER A 33 -2.17 -13.58 -0.13
N PRO A 34 -3.24 -14.00 -0.84
CA PRO A 34 -3.88 -13.14 -1.82
C PRO A 34 -4.53 -11.91 -1.19
N GLN A 35 -4.70 -11.88 0.13
CA GLN A 35 -5.22 -10.72 0.85
C GLN A 35 -4.15 -9.68 1.18
N HIS A 36 -2.87 -9.95 0.90
CA HIS A 36 -1.78 -9.00 1.10
C HIS A 36 -1.89 -7.88 0.08
N THR A 37 -2.45 -6.74 0.49
CA THR A 37 -2.66 -5.58 -0.39
C THR A 37 -1.73 -4.41 -0.06
N TYR A 38 -1.23 -4.35 1.17
CA TYR A 38 -0.32 -3.29 1.61
C TYR A 38 0.79 -3.87 2.48
N ARG A 39 1.90 -3.12 2.55
CA ARG A 39 3.01 -3.42 3.44
C ARG A 39 3.27 -2.22 4.33
N ILE A 40 3.51 -2.46 5.62
CA ILE A 40 3.82 -1.40 6.56
C ILE A 40 5.30 -1.07 6.44
N VAL A 41 5.60 0.15 5.98
CA VAL A 41 6.99 0.58 5.78
C VAL A 41 7.49 1.46 6.92
N GLN A 42 6.56 2.07 7.67
CA GLN A 42 6.91 2.93 8.80
C GLN A 42 5.70 3.06 9.72
N ARG A 43 5.96 3.36 10.99
CA ARG A 43 4.90 3.70 11.94
C ARG A 43 5.27 5.00 12.64
N VAL A 44 4.38 5.98 12.58
CA VAL A 44 4.58 7.33 13.10
C VAL A 44 3.37 7.76 13.91
N ASN A 45 3.38 8.95 14.50
CA ASN A 45 2.25 9.43 15.30
C ASN A 45 1.09 9.89 14.42
N VAL A 46 1.33 10.78 13.46
CA VAL A 46 0.28 11.36 12.62
C VAL A 46 0.63 11.15 11.13
N PRO A 47 -0.39 11.11 10.25
CA PRO A 47 -0.16 10.80 8.83
C PRO A 47 0.82 11.72 8.13
N GLN A 48 0.92 12.97 8.52
CA GLN A 48 1.83 13.94 7.91
C GLN A 48 3.30 13.54 8.04
N GLU A 49 3.63 12.67 8.99
CA GLU A 49 5.00 12.21 9.21
C GLU A 49 5.42 11.06 8.30
N CYS A 50 4.48 10.48 7.53
CA CYS A 50 4.77 9.31 6.70
C CYS A 50 5.66 9.59 5.48
N GLY A 51 5.53 10.76 4.86
CA GLY A 51 6.31 11.06 3.65
C GLY A 51 5.69 10.49 2.38
N ASP A 52 6.52 9.88 1.52
CA ASP A 52 6.15 9.46 0.17
C ASP A 52 5.56 8.05 0.09
N ILE A 53 4.55 7.78 0.88
CA ILE A 53 3.89 6.47 0.92
C ILE A 53 2.63 6.46 0.05
N ASP A 54 2.11 5.26 -0.23
CA ASP A 54 0.93 5.10 -1.07
C ASP A 54 -0.36 5.33 -0.29
N ARG A 55 -0.37 4.99 1.01
CA ARG A 55 -1.53 5.18 1.86
C ARG A 55 -1.13 5.26 3.33
N SER A 56 -1.90 6.00 4.14
CA SER A 56 -1.75 6.02 5.59
C SER A 56 -2.98 5.43 6.27
N TYR A 57 -2.75 4.77 7.40
CA TYR A 57 -3.82 4.25 8.26
C TYR A 57 -3.63 4.85 9.64
N TYR A 58 -4.51 5.78 10.01
CA TYR A 58 -4.47 6.45 11.30
C TYR A 58 -5.38 5.73 12.30
N HIS A 59 -4.87 5.48 13.49
CA HIS A 59 -5.60 4.83 14.56
C HIS A 59 -5.36 5.55 15.88
N ASN A 60 -6.42 5.72 16.68
CA ASN A 60 -6.32 6.32 17.99
C ASN A 60 -7.35 5.65 18.91
N SER A 61 -6.85 4.93 19.92
CA SER A 61 -7.71 4.28 20.92
C SER A 61 -7.07 4.39 22.29
N GLN A 62 -7.86 4.22 23.34
CA GLN A 62 -7.38 4.24 24.72
C GLN A 62 -6.51 3.00 25.01
N ALA A 63 -6.78 1.89 24.34
CA ALA A 63 -6.06 0.63 24.59
C ALA A 63 -4.67 0.62 23.97
N THR A 64 -4.52 1.17 22.77
CA THR A 64 -3.27 1.07 21.99
C THR A 64 -2.58 2.41 21.76
N GLY A 65 -3.22 3.52 22.12
CA GLY A 65 -2.71 4.86 21.90
C GLY A 65 -2.88 5.31 20.45
N GLN A 66 -2.20 6.39 20.10
CA GLN A 66 -2.25 6.98 18.78
C GLN A 66 -1.09 6.46 17.93
N TYR A 67 -1.37 6.04 16.70
CA TYR A 67 -0.34 5.73 15.73
C TYR A 67 -0.88 5.85 14.31
N THR A 68 0.03 5.97 13.35
CA THR A 68 -0.27 5.91 11.93
C THR A 68 0.64 4.87 11.30
N ALA A 69 0.05 3.89 10.60
CA ALA A 69 0.79 2.96 9.78
C ALA A 69 0.97 3.57 8.40
N CYS A 70 2.21 3.70 7.96
CA CYS A 70 2.56 4.21 6.64
C CYS A 70 2.68 3.02 5.70
N LEU A 71 1.85 2.97 4.66
CA LEU A 71 1.64 1.79 3.83
C LEU A 71 2.04 2.03 2.39
N ASP A 72 2.72 1.05 1.80
CA ASP A 72 2.88 0.96 0.36
C ASP A 72 1.99 -0.16 -0.18
N LEU A 73 1.52 0.00 -1.42
CA LEU A 73 0.83 -1.07 -2.12
C LEU A 73 1.75 -2.28 -2.26
N ALA A 74 1.17 -3.47 -2.10
CA ALA A 74 1.91 -4.73 -2.16
C ALA A 74 2.03 -5.18 -3.61
N TRP A 75 3.03 -4.64 -4.32
CA TRP A 75 3.25 -4.94 -5.73
C TRP A 75 3.72 -6.38 -5.92
N ASP A 76 3.09 -7.08 -6.85
CA ASP A 76 3.39 -8.47 -7.19
C ASP A 76 3.32 -8.62 -8.70
N ALA A 77 4.42 -9.06 -9.32
CA ALA A 77 4.52 -9.19 -10.77
C ALA A 77 3.53 -10.23 -11.34
N SER A 78 3.04 -11.14 -10.52
CA SER A 78 2.13 -12.20 -10.95
C SER A 78 0.65 -11.86 -10.76
N ALA A 79 0.33 -10.67 -10.22
CA ALA A 79 -1.04 -10.28 -9.92
C ALA A 79 -1.27 -8.81 -10.25
N CYS A 80 -2.54 -8.43 -10.31
CA CYS A 80 -2.95 -7.04 -10.45
C CYS A 80 -3.52 -6.51 -9.15
N ILE A 81 -3.61 -5.20 -9.04
CA ILE A 81 -4.27 -4.52 -7.93
C ILE A 81 -5.49 -3.80 -8.49
N SER A 82 -6.65 -4.08 -7.92
CA SER A 82 -7.86 -3.33 -8.23
C SER A 82 -7.93 -2.11 -7.32
N LEU A 83 -8.03 -0.93 -7.92
CA LEU A 83 -8.09 0.35 -7.19
C LEU A 83 -9.51 0.71 -6.77
N ALA A 84 -10.41 -0.26 -6.76
CA ALA A 84 -11.75 -0.06 -6.25
C ALA A 84 -11.73 0.10 -4.72
N GLN A 85 -12.87 0.31 -4.12
CA GLN A 85 -13.03 0.43 -2.68
C GLN A 85 -13.72 -0.84 -2.14
N PRO A 86 -13.04 -1.68 -1.35
CA PRO A 86 -11.63 -1.54 -0.93
C PRO A 86 -10.63 -1.97 -2.01
N VAL A 87 -9.40 -1.49 -1.90
CA VAL A 87 -8.31 -1.92 -2.78
C VAL A 87 -8.06 -3.42 -2.53
N ALA A 88 -7.89 -4.19 -3.61
CA ALA A 88 -7.71 -5.63 -3.49
C ALA A 88 -6.69 -6.14 -4.51
N LYS A 89 -5.98 -7.21 -4.12
CA LYS A 89 -5.11 -7.94 -5.04
C LYS A 89 -5.99 -8.94 -5.82
N VAL A 90 -5.91 -8.90 -7.14
CA VAL A 90 -6.79 -9.69 -8.00
C VAL A 90 -6.00 -10.31 -9.15
N SER A 91 -6.60 -11.30 -9.81
CA SER A 91 -6.06 -11.80 -11.07
C SER A 91 -6.18 -10.73 -12.15
N CYS A 92 -5.14 -10.57 -12.97
CA CYS A 92 -5.16 -9.62 -14.08
C CYS A 92 -6.23 -9.97 -15.13
N THR A 93 -6.69 -11.22 -15.15
CA THR A 93 -7.70 -11.70 -16.07
C THR A 93 -9.11 -11.68 -15.50
N ASP A 94 -9.30 -11.22 -14.26
CA ASP A 94 -10.61 -11.15 -13.63
C ASP A 94 -11.46 -10.07 -14.31
N PRO A 95 -12.55 -10.45 -15.03
CA PRO A 95 -13.38 -9.47 -15.75
C PRO A 95 -14.24 -8.61 -14.82
N ASN A 96 -14.39 -9.02 -13.56
CA ASN A 96 -15.25 -8.33 -12.61
C ASN A 96 -14.49 -7.33 -11.73
N ALA A 97 -13.16 -7.33 -11.78
CA ALA A 97 -12.36 -6.42 -10.98
C ALA A 97 -12.17 -5.10 -11.73
N PRO A 98 -12.66 -3.96 -11.17
CA PRO A 98 -12.52 -2.67 -11.84
C PRO A 98 -11.14 -2.06 -11.58
N ARG A 99 -10.71 -1.19 -12.48
CA ARG A 99 -9.52 -0.37 -12.34
C ARG A 99 -8.28 -1.19 -11.95
N LYS A 100 -8.05 -2.29 -12.67
CA LYS A 100 -6.88 -3.14 -12.45
C LYS A 100 -5.61 -2.47 -12.96
N ILE A 101 -4.56 -2.50 -12.14
CA ILE A 101 -3.22 -2.07 -12.53
C ILE A 101 -2.22 -3.18 -12.22
N LYS A 102 -1.20 -3.26 -13.06
CA LYS A 102 -0.14 -4.26 -12.91
C LYS A 102 1.21 -3.55 -12.82
N PRO A 103 2.09 -3.93 -11.87
CA PRO A 103 3.44 -3.39 -11.86
C PRO A 103 4.24 -3.98 -13.02
N THR A 104 4.98 -3.13 -13.74
CA THR A 104 5.79 -3.59 -14.88
C THR A 104 7.27 -3.57 -14.56
N LYS A 105 7.73 -2.60 -13.77
CA LYS A 105 9.12 -2.54 -13.33
C LYS A 105 9.28 -1.55 -12.17
N ILE A 106 10.39 -1.69 -11.45
CA ILE A 106 10.82 -0.72 -10.43
C ILE A 106 12.05 -0.01 -10.99
N VAL A 107 12.00 1.32 -11.02
CA VAL A 107 13.10 2.16 -11.48
C VAL A 107 13.78 2.76 -10.26
N LEU A 108 15.03 2.36 -10.01
CA LEU A 108 15.80 2.90 -8.88
C LEU A 108 16.38 4.28 -9.22
N ASP A 109 16.63 5.08 -8.19
CA ASP A 109 17.14 6.45 -8.31
C ASP A 109 16.26 7.34 -9.20
N SER A 110 14.95 7.05 -9.21
CA SER A 110 13.96 7.81 -9.97
C SER A 110 13.03 8.57 -9.04
N THR A 111 12.79 9.83 -9.37
CA THR A 111 11.85 10.68 -8.64
C THR A 111 10.67 11.11 -9.52
N THR A 112 10.61 10.60 -10.75
CA THR A 112 9.61 11.02 -11.74
C THR A 112 9.05 9.81 -12.49
N LEU A 113 8.04 10.07 -13.33
CA LEU A 113 7.42 9.05 -14.18
C LEU A 113 8.04 8.96 -15.57
N ASP A 114 9.20 9.60 -15.80
CA ASP A 114 9.81 9.67 -17.13
C ASP A 114 10.11 8.32 -17.75
N SER A 115 10.41 7.31 -16.91
CA SER A 115 10.70 5.96 -17.37
C SER A 115 9.47 5.04 -17.43
N CYS A 116 8.27 5.59 -17.13
CA CYS A 116 7.04 4.80 -17.07
C CYS A 116 6.11 5.23 -18.20
N PRO A 117 6.00 4.46 -19.29
CA PRO A 117 5.20 4.86 -20.45
C PRO A 117 3.70 4.98 -20.15
N ASP A 118 3.19 4.17 -19.24
CA ASP A 118 1.76 4.14 -18.90
C ASP A 118 1.47 4.69 -17.51
N GLY A 119 2.46 5.32 -16.86
CA GLY A 119 2.31 5.88 -15.53
C GLY A 119 2.89 4.98 -14.44
N GLY A 120 2.69 5.39 -13.20
CA GLY A 120 3.24 4.64 -12.08
C GLY A 120 3.13 5.40 -10.76
N TYR A 121 3.89 4.95 -9.78
CA TYR A 121 3.90 5.50 -8.43
C TYR A 121 5.30 5.94 -8.05
N PRO A 122 5.63 7.23 -8.20
CA PRO A 122 6.95 7.73 -7.80
C PRO A 122 7.02 7.89 -6.28
N HIS A 123 8.20 7.58 -5.73
CA HIS A 123 8.49 7.76 -4.31
C HIS A 123 9.75 8.63 -4.21
N PRO A 124 9.61 9.95 -4.37
CA PRO A 124 10.76 10.84 -4.56
C PRO A 124 11.70 10.94 -3.35
N VAL A 125 11.20 10.75 -2.15
CA VAL A 125 12.05 10.79 -0.95
C VAL A 125 12.93 9.54 -0.90
N ARG A 126 12.36 8.37 -1.16
CA ARG A 126 13.09 7.09 -1.19
C ARG A 126 13.72 6.80 -2.53
N LYS A 127 13.48 7.63 -3.54
CA LYS A 127 14.10 7.61 -4.86
C LYS A 127 13.89 6.30 -5.61
N PHE A 128 12.64 5.88 -5.70
CA PHE A 128 12.27 4.79 -6.60
C PHE A 128 10.88 5.05 -7.17
N THR A 129 10.60 4.42 -8.31
CA THR A 129 9.29 4.53 -8.97
C THR A 129 8.84 3.15 -9.39
N VAL A 130 7.59 2.81 -9.08
CA VAL A 130 6.97 1.58 -9.57
C VAL A 130 6.17 1.94 -10.81
N CYS A 131 6.63 1.47 -11.98
CA CYS A 131 5.88 1.66 -13.22
C CYS A 131 4.72 0.67 -13.28
N THR A 132 3.57 1.13 -13.73
CA THR A 132 2.35 0.32 -13.80
C THR A 132 1.71 0.40 -15.17
N GLU A 133 0.83 -0.56 -15.45
CA GLU A 133 0.06 -0.64 -16.69
C GLU A 133 -1.39 -0.98 -16.33
N THR A 134 -2.33 -0.25 -16.94
CA THR A 134 -3.77 -0.49 -16.73
C THR A 134 -4.20 -1.76 -17.47
N GLN A 135 -4.96 -2.61 -16.78
CA GLN A 135 -5.40 -3.92 -17.28
C GLN A 135 -6.91 -3.99 -17.39
N ASP A 136 -7.52 -3.11 -18.13
CA ASP A 136 -8.97 -3.13 -18.33
C ASP A 136 -9.42 -4.11 -19.41
#